data_bf5c882ab03ec52175833c135f43da9f
#
_entry.id   bf5c882ab03ec52175833c135f43da9f
#
_cell.length_a   1.000
_cell.length_b   1.000
_cell.length_c   1.000
_cell.angle_alpha   90.00
_cell.angle_beta   90.00
_cell.angle_gamma   90.00
#
_symmetry.space_group_name_H-M   'P 1'
#
loop_
_entity.id
_entity.type
_entity.pdbx_description
1 polymer ?
#
loop_
_entity_poly.entity_id
_entity_poly.type
_entity_poly.pdbx_seq_one_letter_code
_entity_poly.pdbx_strand_id
1 'polypeptide(L)'
;MKLSKAILLAGAALCASVASAQAQETAACGGDFSAWRSGVVEEARAAGVSGLGLETLSVASVNPDVLKRDRAQGVFTLDFLVFSRRLISQNRIDNGRANLKKYANVFERARGEYGVAPEIITAFWAFETDYGAVQGDFLTLNAVATLAHDCRRPELFRPQLVALAKLIDQGIVPPDVKGAWAGEIGQIQVLPEDYLTKGRDGDGDGAVTLKTSAPDAIMTAANFLASLGWQANQPWLQEVIVPGQMEWFDSGLHKRLPVSEWQARGVSAREGALSTELEASLILPMGRTGPAFLAYPNFSILLEWNQSLTYVLTAGYFGTRLGGAKIYNAGQNHGGLTADRMKLLQQNLTSLGYDVGKADGILGAGTRGAVRDLQRKNDLPADGWPTEILFNYF
;
A
#
# COMPACT_ATOMS: atom_id res chain seq x y z
N MET A 1 29.23 -40.64 -69.34
CA MET A 1 30.66 -41.03 -69.57
C MET A 1 31.44 -40.65 -68.33
N LYS A 2 32.13 -41.67 -67.72
CA LYS A 2 33.08 -41.61 -66.56
C LYS A 2 32.47 -41.30 -65.18
N LEU A 3 32.28 -42.30 -64.32
CA LEU A 3 33.15 -43.16 -63.51
C LEU A 3 34.07 -42.40 -62.52
N SER A 4 33.89 -42.67 -61.26
CA SER A 4 34.83 -43.11 -60.19
C SER A 4 34.88 -42.16 -59.02
N LYS A 5 35.03 -42.51 -57.81
CA LYS A 5 35.34 -43.67 -56.97
C LYS A 5 34.96 -43.41 -55.55
N ALA A 6 34.53 -44.41 -54.86
CA ALA A 6 34.32 -44.40 -53.40
C ALA A 6 35.67 -44.37 -52.66
N ILE A 7 35.70 -43.62 -51.50
CA ILE A 7 36.67 -43.86 -50.43
C ILE A 7 35.88 -43.85 -49.11
N LEU A 8 35.80 -45.03 -48.48
CA LEU A 8 35.42 -45.22 -47.09
C LEU A 8 36.51 -44.65 -46.15
N LEU A 9 36.16 -43.84 -45.26
CA LEU A 9 36.97 -43.56 -44.08
C LEU A 9 36.07 -43.71 -42.84
N ALA A 10 36.37 -44.73 -42.03
CA ALA A 10 35.82 -44.99 -40.74
C ALA A 10 36.37 -43.98 -39.76
N GLY A 11 35.53 -43.13 -39.20
CA GLY A 11 35.86 -42.22 -38.13
C GLY A 11 35.08 -42.62 -36.88
N ALA A 12 35.80 -43.01 -35.82
CA ALA A 12 35.27 -43.36 -34.52
C ALA A 12 34.58 -42.14 -33.89
N ALA A 13 33.29 -42.25 -33.65
CA ALA A 13 32.53 -41.27 -32.88
C ALA A 13 32.82 -41.45 -31.39
N LEU A 14 33.63 -40.54 -30.79
CA LEU A 14 33.67 -40.35 -29.37
C LEU A 14 32.35 -39.67 -28.93
N CYS A 15 31.43 -40.41 -28.30
CA CYS A 15 30.31 -39.86 -27.58
C CYS A 15 30.83 -39.24 -26.29
N ALA A 16 31.12 -37.93 -26.31
CA ALA A 16 31.25 -37.15 -25.10
C ALA A 16 29.82 -36.90 -24.56
N SER A 17 29.44 -37.63 -23.52
CA SER A 17 28.23 -37.36 -22.75
C SER A 17 28.43 -36.03 -21.99
N VAL A 18 27.92 -34.96 -22.57
CA VAL A 18 27.74 -33.69 -21.85
C VAL A 18 26.58 -33.92 -20.88
N ALA A 19 26.89 -34.17 -19.60
CA ALA A 19 25.93 -34.10 -18.54
C ALA A 19 25.54 -32.62 -18.41
N SER A 20 24.43 -32.22 -19.03
CA SER A 20 23.75 -30.96 -18.73
C SER A 20 23.28 -31.06 -17.30
N ALA A 21 23.99 -30.39 -16.40
CA ALA A 21 23.44 -30.03 -15.08
C ALA A 21 22.22 -29.13 -15.36
N GLN A 22 21.04 -29.73 -15.37
CA GLN A 22 19.81 -28.97 -15.29
C GLN A 22 19.88 -28.26 -13.95
N ALA A 23 20.08 -26.93 -13.97
CA ALA A 23 19.81 -26.09 -12.84
C ALA A 23 18.34 -26.34 -12.49
N GLN A 24 18.10 -26.99 -11.36
CA GLN A 24 16.77 -27.23 -10.86
C GLN A 24 16.18 -25.85 -10.54
N GLU A 25 15.26 -25.38 -11.40
CA GLU A 25 14.53 -24.14 -11.17
C GLU A 25 13.89 -24.26 -9.78
N THR A 26 14.42 -23.50 -8.80
CA THR A 26 13.85 -23.49 -7.46
C THR A 26 12.43 -22.95 -7.54
N ALA A 27 11.47 -23.71 -7.02
CA ALA A 27 10.08 -23.28 -6.99
C ALA A 27 9.98 -21.85 -6.43
N ALA A 28 9.19 -20.99 -7.10
CA ALA A 28 9.01 -19.61 -6.68
C ALA A 28 8.45 -19.51 -5.24
N CYS A 29 7.66 -20.50 -4.80
CA CYS A 29 7.06 -20.61 -3.48
C CYS A 29 6.72 -22.07 -3.14
N GLY A 30 6.44 -22.37 -1.87
CA GLY A 30 5.97 -23.68 -1.40
C GLY A 30 7.04 -24.78 -1.42
N GLY A 31 6.60 -26.03 -1.21
CA GLY A 31 7.47 -27.18 -1.15
C GLY A 31 8.27 -27.29 0.17
N ASP A 32 9.37 -28.05 0.14
CA ASP A 32 10.28 -28.14 1.27
C ASP A 32 10.97 -26.81 1.53
N PHE A 33 10.78 -26.26 2.72
CA PHE A 33 11.30 -24.94 3.09
C PHE A 33 12.83 -24.89 3.06
N SER A 34 13.52 -25.96 3.43
CA SER A 34 15.00 -26.00 3.44
C SER A 34 15.57 -25.94 2.02
N ALA A 35 15.00 -26.71 1.11
CA ALA A 35 15.40 -26.69 -0.29
C ALA A 35 15.09 -25.32 -0.94
N TRP A 36 13.88 -24.78 -0.70
CA TRP A 36 13.47 -23.44 -1.16
C TRP A 36 14.41 -22.35 -0.63
N ARG A 37 14.72 -22.35 0.69
CA ARG A 37 15.63 -21.39 1.30
C ARG A 37 17.03 -21.47 0.69
N SER A 38 17.55 -22.68 0.43
CA SER A 38 18.84 -22.84 -0.27
C SER A 38 18.84 -22.17 -1.62
N GLY A 39 17.74 -22.28 -2.38
CA GLY A 39 17.57 -21.57 -3.65
C GLY A 39 17.56 -20.05 -3.50
N VAL A 40 16.92 -19.52 -2.46
CA VAL A 40 16.94 -18.07 -2.17
C VAL A 40 18.35 -17.59 -1.82
N VAL A 41 19.13 -18.39 -1.09
CA VAL A 41 20.53 -18.07 -0.78
C VAL A 41 21.38 -17.97 -2.05
N GLU A 42 21.18 -18.90 -3.00
CA GLU A 42 21.89 -18.84 -4.30
C GLU A 42 21.45 -17.64 -5.14
N GLU A 43 20.16 -17.33 -5.15
CA GLU A 43 19.63 -16.12 -5.80
C GLU A 43 20.26 -14.85 -5.22
N ALA A 44 20.31 -14.74 -3.89
CA ALA A 44 20.92 -13.62 -3.20
C ALA A 44 22.42 -13.51 -3.51
N ARG A 45 23.14 -14.64 -3.57
CA ARG A 45 24.55 -14.69 -3.96
C ARG A 45 24.73 -14.18 -5.40
N ALA A 46 23.89 -14.64 -6.33
CA ALA A 46 23.90 -14.17 -7.72
C ALA A 46 23.59 -12.67 -7.84
N ALA A 47 22.77 -12.13 -6.90
CA ALA A 47 22.46 -10.70 -6.80
C ALA A 47 23.54 -9.86 -6.06
N GLY A 48 24.71 -10.47 -5.75
CA GLY A 48 25.87 -9.81 -5.16
C GLY A 48 25.83 -9.71 -3.63
N VAL A 49 24.95 -10.45 -2.95
CA VAL A 49 25.01 -10.59 -1.48
C VAL A 49 26.16 -11.50 -1.10
N SER A 50 26.86 -11.19 -0.04
CA SER A 50 28.01 -11.93 0.49
C SER A 50 27.91 -12.14 2.01
N GLY A 51 28.94 -12.59 2.65
CA GLY A 51 29.21 -12.59 4.08
C GLY A 51 27.97 -12.80 4.97
N LEU A 52 27.75 -11.81 5.85
CA LEU A 52 26.72 -11.86 6.89
C LEU A 52 25.29 -11.93 6.33
N GLY A 53 25.05 -11.33 5.16
CA GLY A 53 23.75 -11.38 4.48
C GLY A 53 23.36 -12.81 4.08
N LEU A 54 24.27 -13.57 3.47
CA LEU A 54 24.03 -14.98 3.11
C LEU A 54 23.92 -15.88 4.34
N GLU A 55 24.79 -15.68 5.35
CA GLU A 55 24.70 -16.41 6.61
C GLU A 55 23.35 -16.22 7.26
N THR A 56 22.86 -14.98 7.31
CA THR A 56 21.54 -14.65 7.87
C THR A 56 20.42 -15.33 7.08
N LEU A 57 20.43 -15.29 5.76
CA LEU A 57 19.41 -15.99 4.95
C LEU A 57 19.42 -17.51 5.21
N SER A 58 20.59 -18.10 5.41
CA SER A 58 20.74 -19.55 5.61
C SER A 58 20.05 -20.07 6.89
N VAL A 59 19.80 -19.21 7.87
CA VAL A 59 19.14 -19.56 9.15
C VAL A 59 17.67 -19.13 9.20
N ALA A 60 17.12 -18.58 8.13
CA ALA A 60 15.70 -18.21 8.08
C ALA A 60 14.78 -19.38 8.39
N SER A 61 13.69 -19.11 9.07
CA SER A 61 12.69 -20.13 9.47
C SER A 61 11.26 -19.61 9.27
N VAL A 62 10.31 -20.53 9.12
CA VAL A 62 8.89 -20.21 9.04
C VAL A 62 8.37 -19.79 10.41
N ASN A 63 7.61 -18.70 10.44
CA ASN A 63 6.89 -18.23 11.62
C ASN A 63 5.37 -18.38 11.41
N PRO A 64 4.70 -19.35 12.08
CA PRO A 64 3.27 -19.57 11.90
C PRO A 64 2.38 -18.39 12.31
N ASP A 65 2.82 -17.56 13.25
CA ASP A 65 2.05 -16.38 13.68
C ASP A 65 1.97 -15.31 12.58
N VAL A 66 2.98 -15.25 11.71
CA VAL A 66 2.95 -14.40 10.51
C VAL A 66 1.82 -14.84 9.57
N LEU A 67 1.72 -16.14 9.28
CA LEU A 67 0.64 -16.68 8.44
C LEU A 67 -0.74 -16.45 9.06
N LYS A 68 -0.85 -16.61 10.37
CA LYS A 68 -2.10 -16.33 11.09
C LYS A 68 -2.52 -14.88 10.96
N ARG A 69 -1.58 -13.92 11.10
CA ARG A 69 -1.86 -12.50 10.95
C ARG A 69 -2.19 -12.12 9.49
N ASP A 70 -1.47 -12.70 8.53
CA ASP A 70 -1.72 -12.48 7.10
C ASP A 70 -3.13 -12.87 6.66
N ARG A 71 -3.76 -13.83 7.36
CA ARG A 71 -5.11 -14.32 7.07
C ARG A 71 -6.20 -13.68 7.93
N ALA A 72 -5.84 -12.87 8.95
CA ALA A 72 -6.77 -12.32 9.93
C ALA A 72 -6.90 -10.78 9.83
N GLN A 73 -7.20 -10.25 8.64
CA GLN A 73 -7.26 -8.79 8.39
C GLN A 73 -8.66 -8.18 8.53
N GLY A 74 -9.40 -8.54 9.59
CA GLY A 74 -10.77 -8.05 9.82
C GLY A 74 -10.92 -6.54 10.09
N VAL A 75 -9.84 -5.80 10.31
CA VAL A 75 -9.90 -4.34 10.59
C VAL A 75 -10.40 -3.51 9.38
N PHE A 76 -10.24 -4.02 8.19
CA PHE A 76 -10.66 -3.34 6.94
C PHE A 76 -12.16 -3.45 6.64
N THR A 77 -12.93 -4.15 7.47
CA THR A 77 -14.41 -4.20 7.36
C THR A 77 -15.10 -2.98 7.99
N LEU A 78 -14.35 -2.14 8.71
CA LEU A 78 -14.90 -0.95 9.36
C LEU A 78 -15.22 0.14 8.33
N ASP A 79 -16.36 0.82 8.51
CA ASP A 79 -16.67 2.01 7.73
C ASP A 79 -15.73 3.19 8.06
N PHE A 80 -15.71 4.18 7.19
CA PHE A 80 -14.83 5.34 7.32
C PHE A 80 -15.03 6.12 8.63
N LEU A 81 -16.27 6.29 9.09
CA LEU A 81 -16.53 7.06 10.30
C LEU A 81 -15.98 6.36 11.54
N VAL A 82 -16.20 5.05 11.65
CA VAL A 82 -15.68 4.25 12.76
C VAL A 82 -14.17 4.16 12.69
N PHE A 83 -13.61 3.88 11.51
CA PHE A 83 -12.18 3.72 11.30
C PHE A 83 -11.42 5.03 11.59
N SER A 84 -11.86 6.15 11.01
CA SER A 84 -11.19 7.43 11.19
C SER A 84 -11.25 7.92 12.65
N ARG A 85 -12.38 7.74 13.33
CA ARG A 85 -12.51 8.11 14.76
C ARG A 85 -11.64 7.28 15.68
N ARG A 86 -11.35 5.99 15.33
CA ARG A 86 -10.43 5.16 16.10
C ARG A 86 -8.98 5.60 15.92
N LEU A 87 -8.60 5.98 14.71
CA LEU A 87 -7.22 6.35 14.41
C LEU A 87 -6.89 7.80 14.75
N ILE A 88 -7.85 8.73 14.63
CA ILE A 88 -7.63 10.15 14.86
C ILE A 88 -8.08 10.51 16.26
N SER A 89 -7.19 10.34 17.23
CA SER A 89 -7.37 10.83 18.60
C SER A 89 -6.81 12.24 18.77
N GLN A 90 -7.29 13.00 19.77
CA GLN A 90 -6.74 14.31 20.10
C GLN A 90 -5.25 14.21 20.46
N ASN A 91 -4.87 13.20 21.26
CA ASN A 91 -3.47 12.95 21.62
C ASN A 91 -2.58 12.77 20.39
N ARG A 92 -3.06 12.03 19.37
CA ARG A 92 -2.29 11.82 18.12
C ARG A 92 -2.16 13.13 17.32
N ILE A 93 -3.19 13.97 17.29
CA ILE A 93 -3.12 15.31 16.69
C ILE A 93 -2.09 16.18 17.42
N ASP A 94 -2.13 16.20 18.75
CA ASP A 94 -1.24 17.04 19.56
C ASP A 94 0.22 16.59 19.42
N ASN A 95 0.48 15.29 19.46
CA ASN A 95 1.79 14.72 19.19
C ASN A 95 2.27 15.02 17.77
N GLY A 96 1.40 14.94 16.77
CA GLY A 96 1.73 15.30 15.40
C GLY A 96 2.16 16.74 15.25
N ARG A 97 1.41 17.67 15.84
CA ARG A 97 1.75 19.09 15.83
C ARG A 97 3.04 19.38 16.60
N ALA A 98 3.27 18.68 17.72
CA ALA A 98 4.53 18.78 18.46
C ALA A 98 5.71 18.29 17.64
N ASN A 99 5.58 17.16 16.90
CA ASN A 99 6.61 16.64 16.02
C ASN A 99 6.86 17.55 14.81
N LEU A 100 5.81 18.10 14.19
CA LEU A 100 5.96 19.10 13.11
C LEU A 100 6.81 20.29 13.58
N LYS A 101 6.59 20.76 14.81
CA LYS A 101 7.40 21.84 15.41
C LYS A 101 8.82 21.39 15.78
N LYS A 102 8.94 20.22 16.41
CA LYS A 102 10.23 19.67 16.86
C LYS A 102 11.21 19.45 15.71
N TYR A 103 10.73 18.92 14.58
CA TYR A 103 11.50 18.58 13.40
C TYR A 103 11.29 19.58 12.24
N ALA A 104 10.94 20.84 12.54
CA ALA A 104 10.59 21.83 11.53
C ALA A 104 11.65 21.96 10.43
N ASN A 105 12.93 22.01 10.78
CA ASN A 105 14.01 22.12 9.81
C ASN A 105 14.12 20.89 8.87
N VAL A 106 13.85 19.68 9.40
CA VAL A 106 13.86 18.46 8.60
C VAL A 106 12.66 18.44 7.65
N PHE A 107 11.49 18.83 8.13
CA PHE A 107 10.29 18.94 7.30
C PHE A 107 10.41 20.01 6.21
N GLU A 108 11.03 21.17 6.50
CA GLU A 108 11.32 22.19 5.49
C GLU A 108 12.30 21.68 4.42
N ARG A 109 13.31 20.93 4.83
CA ARG A 109 14.22 20.25 3.89
C ARG A 109 13.47 19.23 3.05
N ALA A 110 12.64 18.37 3.64
CA ALA A 110 11.80 17.40 2.93
C ALA A 110 10.85 18.07 1.92
N ARG A 111 10.23 19.20 2.30
CA ARG A 111 9.42 20.01 1.39
C ARG A 111 10.25 20.61 0.26
N GLY A 112 11.42 21.16 0.56
CA GLY A 112 12.30 21.79 -0.43
C GLY A 112 12.87 20.80 -1.44
N GLU A 113 13.33 19.63 -0.98
CA GLU A 113 13.99 18.61 -1.81
C GLU A 113 12.97 17.73 -2.58
N TYR A 114 11.84 17.39 -1.95
CA TYR A 114 10.89 16.40 -2.46
C TYR A 114 9.50 16.97 -2.76
N GLY A 115 9.23 18.19 -2.36
CA GLY A 115 7.92 18.83 -2.56
C GLY A 115 6.79 18.28 -1.68
N VAL A 116 7.06 17.34 -0.76
CA VAL A 116 6.04 16.64 0.02
C VAL A 116 5.61 17.46 1.22
N ALA A 117 4.29 17.54 1.42
CA ALA A 117 3.72 18.27 2.55
C ALA A 117 4.07 17.60 3.90
N PRO A 118 4.62 18.35 4.87
CA PRO A 118 4.96 17.84 6.21
C PRO A 118 3.81 17.13 6.90
N GLU A 119 2.59 17.61 6.72
CA GLU A 119 1.38 17.08 7.31
C GLU A 119 1.07 15.65 6.84
N ILE A 120 1.37 15.33 5.59
CA ILE A 120 1.20 13.97 5.03
C ILE A 120 2.26 13.02 5.55
N ILE A 121 3.53 13.44 5.57
CA ILE A 121 4.61 12.63 6.16
C ILE A 121 4.27 12.32 7.62
N THR A 122 3.84 13.32 8.38
CA THR A 122 3.44 13.18 9.78
C THR A 122 2.24 12.26 9.95
N ALA A 123 1.29 12.29 9.01
CA ALA A 123 0.11 11.42 9.05
C ALA A 123 0.47 9.93 8.89
N PHE A 124 1.34 9.58 7.94
CA PHE A 124 1.81 8.22 7.81
C PHE A 124 2.66 7.80 9.00
N TRP A 125 3.60 8.63 9.45
CA TRP A 125 4.40 8.35 10.64
C TRP A 125 3.54 8.07 11.88
N ALA A 126 2.45 8.82 12.04
CA ALA A 126 1.47 8.57 13.10
C ALA A 126 0.77 7.21 12.97
N PHE A 127 0.32 6.87 11.76
CA PHE A 127 -0.51 5.69 11.56
C PHE A 127 0.28 4.41 11.45
N GLU A 128 1.52 4.49 10.97
CA GLU A 128 2.40 3.31 10.88
C GLU A 128 2.90 2.88 12.27
N THR A 129 3.35 3.82 13.09
CA THR A 129 4.05 3.45 14.32
C THR A 129 3.74 4.32 15.54
N ASP A 130 2.73 5.19 15.47
CA ASP A 130 2.48 6.20 16.51
C ASP A 130 3.75 7.02 16.81
N TYR A 131 4.35 7.57 15.75
CA TYR A 131 5.58 8.36 15.76
C TYR A 131 6.81 7.58 16.27
N GLY A 132 6.92 6.33 15.89
CA GLY A 132 8.02 5.45 16.24
C GLY A 132 7.85 4.68 17.56
N ALA A 133 6.73 4.87 18.27
CA ALA A 133 6.48 4.21 19.56
C ALA A 133 6.21 2.71 19.43
N VAL A 134 5.61 2.26 18.32
CA VAL A 134 5.22 0.85 18.08
C VAL A 134 5.70 0.42 16.70
N GLN A 135 6.86 -0.25 16.63
CA GLN A 135 7.48 -0.62 15.35
C GLN A 135 7.41 -2.12 15.04
N GLY A 136 6.69 -2.90 15.87
CA GLY A 136 6.63 -4.35 15.74
C GLY A 136 7.82 -5.06 16.42
N ASP A 137 7.64 -6.36 16.64
CA ASP A 137 8.57 -7.24 17.39
C ASP A 137 8.85 -8.56 16.67
N PHE A 138 8.37 -8.72 15.43
CA PHE A 138 8.67 -9.87 14.60
C PHE A 138 10.10 -9.80 14.07
N LEU A 139 10.83 -10.91 14.09
CA LEU A 139 12.11 -11.01 13.38
C LEU A 139 11.83 -10.86 11.88
N THR A 140 12.33 -9.78 11.29
CA THR A 140 12.04 -9.41 9.90
C THR A 140 12.43 -10.51 8.92
N LEU A 141 13.59 -11.14 9.13
CA LEU A 141 14.02 -12.29 8.33
C LEU A 141 12.95 -13.38 8.23
N ASN A 142 12.45 -13.83 9.41
CA ASN A 142 11.48 -14.92 9.46
C ASN A 142 10.10 -14.50 8.95
N ALA A 143 9.72 -13.23 9.17
CA ALA A 143 8.47 -12.69 8.65
C ALA A 143 8.47 -12.70 7.11
N VAL A 144 9.50 -12.12 6.50
CA VAL A 144 9.63 -12.05 5.04
C VAL A 144 9.81 -13.44 4.42
N ALA A 145 10.65 -14.32 5.03
CA ALA A 145 10.85 -15.68 4.53
C ALA A 145 9.54 -16.50 4.55
N THR A 146 8.75 -16.35 5.60
CA THR A 146 7.44 -17.01 5.71
C THR A 146 6.50 -16.58 4.60
N LEU A 147 6.39 -15.27 4.34
CA LEU A 147 5.48 -14.73 3.32
C LEU A 147 5.98 -14.98 1.90
N ALA A 148 7.29 -15.00 1.69
CA ALA A 148 7.90 -15.34 0.41
C ALA A 148 7.75 -16.82 0.05
N HIS A 149 7.77 -17.72 1.05
CA HIS A 149 7.55 -19.14 0.85
C HIS A 149 6.06 -19.47 0.69
N ASP A 150 5.16 -18.70 1.29
CA ASP A 150 3.71 -18.84 1.15
C ASP A 150 3.24 -18.40 -0.24
N CYS A 151 2.57 -19.29 -0.98
CA CYS A 151 2.19 -19.05 -2.38
C CYS A 151 1.05 -18.03 -2.59
N ARG A 152 0.78 -17.19 -1.61
CA ARG A 152 -0.23 -16.13 -1.73
C ARG A 152 0.30 -14.87 -2.44
N ARG A 153 1.52 -14.44 -2.12
CA ARG A 153 2.16 -13.22 -2.66
C ARG A 153 3.69 -13.37 -2.76
N PRO A 154 4.21 -14.46 -3.34
CA PRO A 154 5.64 -14.71 -3.36
C PRO A 154 6.41 -13.65 -4.16
N GLU A 155 5.82 -13.14 -5.24
CA GLU A 155 6.38 -12.09 -6.09
C GLU A 155 6.63 -10.77 -5.34
N LEU A 156 5.84 -10.47 -4.32
CA LEU A 156 6.03 -9.30 -3.48
C LEU A 156 7.16 -9.53 -2.45
N PHE A 157 7.16 -10.71 -1.80
CA PHE A 157 8.01 -10.93 -0.63
C PHE A 157 9.36 -11.56 -0.94
N ARG A 158 9.51 -12.31 -2.03
CA ARG A 158 10.80 -12.94 -2.38
C ARG A 158 11.92 -11.91 -2.65
N PRO A 159 11.70 -10.81 -3.41
CA PRO A 159 12.70 -9.75 -3.57
C PRO A 159 13.11 -9.10 -2.25
N GLN A 160 12.21 -9.05 -1.27
CA GLN A 160 12.48 -8.44 0.03
C GLN A 160 13.54 -9.20 0.84
N LEU A 161 13.67 -10.54 0.64
CA LEU A 161 14.73 -11.32 1.28
C LEU A 161 16.10 -10.92 0.75
N VAL A 162 16.25 -10.74 -0.56
CA VAL A 162 17.49 -10.30 -1.18
C VAL A 162 17.84 -8.88 -0.73
N ALA A 163 16.85 -8.00 -0.68
CA ALA A 163 17.05 -6.62 -0.20
C ALA A 163 17.44 -6.58 1.28
N LEU A 164 16.78 -7.39 2.14
CA LEU A 164 17.13 -7.51 3.56
C LEU A 164 18.59 -7.99 3.73
N ALA A 165 18.98 -9.01 2.98
CA ALA A 165 20.34 -9.52 3.04
C ALA A 165 21.38 -8.46 2.62
N LYS A 166 21.07 -7.63 1.61
CA LYS A 166 21.91 -6.48 1.23
C LYS A 166 22.00 -5.43 2.33
N LEU A 167 20.89 -5.10 2.97
CA LEU A 167 20.87 -4.16 4.11
C LEU A 167 21.75 -4.66 5.26
N ILE A 168 21.74 -5.97 5.53
CA ILE A 168 22.55 -6.60 6.56
C ILE A 168 24.04 -6.60 6.17
N ASP A 169 24.37 -6.99 4.93
CA ASP A 169 25.73 -6.99 4.41
C ASP A 169 26.39 -5.60 4.45
N GLN A 170 25.60 -4.55 4.18
CA GLN A 170 26.02 -3.15 4.23
C GLN A 170 26.07 -2.58 5.66
N GLY A 171 25.66 -3.36 6.67
CA GLY A 171 25.61 -2.93 8.07
C GLY A 171 24.54 -1.88 8.37
N ILE A 172 23.55 -1.69 7.47
CA ILE A 172 22.46 -0.72 7.65
C ILE A 172 21.47 -1.23 8.72
N VAL A 173 21.21 -2.55 8.73
CA VAL A 173 20.41 -3.18 9.77
C VAL A 173 21.12 -4.42 10.34
N PRO A 174 20.93 -4.75 11.63
CA PRO A 174 21.51 -5.95 12.20
C PRO A 174 20.75 -7.21 11.72
N PRO A 175 21.36 -8.42 11.77
CA PRO A 175 20.73 -9.68 11.37
C PRO A 175 19.45 -10.01 12.14
N ASP A 176 19.33 -9.54 13.37
CA ASP A 176 18.20 -9.75 14.27
C ASP A 176 17.20 -8.59 14.25
N VAL A 177 17.24 -7.75 13.21
CA VAL A 177 16.32 -6.61 13.07
C VAL A 177 14.87 -7.07 13.20
N LYS A 178 14.09 -6.33 14.00
CA LYS A 178 12.67 -6.57 14.22
C LYS A 178 11.84 -5.47 13.58
N GLY A 179 10.66 -5.87 13.11
CA GLY A 179 9.69 -4.99 12.48
C GLY A 179 8.26 -5.51 12.60
N ALA A 180 7.38 -5.10 11.70
CA ALA A 180 6.03 -5.59 11.65
C ALA A 180 5.95 -7.06 11.18
N TRP A 181 4.76 -7.64 11.30
CA TRP A 181 4.54 -9.05 10.96
C TRP A 181 4.72 -9.37 9.47
N ALA A 182 4.58 -8.38 8.58
CA ALA A 182 4.81 -8.56 7.15
C ALA A 182 6.23 -8.13 6.72
N GLY A 183 7.12 -7.82 7.67
CA GLY A 183 8.54 -7.60 7.42
C GLY A 183 8.92 -6.14 7.23
N GLU A 184 7.99 -5.21 7.41
CA GLU A 184 8.25 -3.78 7.35
C GLU A 184 9.13 -3.34 8.52
N ILE A 185 10.04 -2.38 8.27
CA ILE A 185 11.07 -1.93 9.22
C ILE A 185 10.94 -0.42 9.47
N GLY A 186 11.16 -0.05 10.73
CA GLY A 186 11.37 1.34 11.13
C GLY A 186 10.09 2.13 11.37
N GLN A 187 10.27 3.43 11.65
CA GLN A 187 9.20 4.30 12.11
C GLN A 187 8.13 4.57 11.06
N ILE A 188 8.42 4.38 9.78
CA ILE A 188 7.49 4.55 8.65
C ILE A 188 7.14 3.24 7.96
N GLN A 189 7.51 2.11 8.54
CA GLN A 189 7.12 0.75 8.15
C GLN A 189 7.32 0.47 6.66
N VAL A 190 8.55 0.64 6.16
CA VAL A 190 8.92 0.32 4.78
C VAL A 190 9.42 -1.11 4.65
N LEU A 191 9.17 -1.72 3.50
CA LEU A 191 9.75 -3.02 3.16
C LEU A 191 11.25 -2.91 2.90
N PRO A 192 12.03 -4.00 3.05
CA PRO A 192 13.48 -3.98 2.88
C PRO A 192 13.98 -3.38 1.57
N GLU A 193 13.29 -3.60 0.44
CA GLU A 193 13.67 -3.03 -0.86
C GLU A 193 13.49 -1.52 -0.89
N ASP A 194 12.41 -1.00 -0.31
CA ASP A 194 12.19 0.44 -0.20
C ASP A 194 13.17 1.06 0.78
N TYR A 195 13.50 0.38 1.88
CA TYR A 195 14.56 0.83 2.78
C TYR A 195 15.89 0.98 2.04
N LEU A 196 16.28 -0.06 1.28
CA LEU A 196 17.54 -0.08 0.53
C LEU A 196 17.62 1.00 -0.55
N THR A 197 16.50 1.24 -1.26
CA THR A 197 16.48 2.12 -2.44
C THR A 197 16.04 3.55 -2.13
N LYS A 198 15.20 3.74 -1.13
CA LYS A 198 14.58 5.03 -0.76
C LYS A 198 15.16 5.64 0.51
N GLY A 199 15.85 4.86 1.34
CA GLY A 199 16.45 5.33 2.58
C GLY A 199 17.26 6.62 2.41
N ARG A 200 17.11 7.57 3.34
CA ARG A 200 17.80 8.87 3.34
C ARG A 200 18.31 9.19 4.73
N ASP A 201 19.58 9.59 4.78
CA ASP A 201 20.20 10.17 5.96
C ASP A 201 19.59 11.57 6.19
N GLY A 202 18.77 11.68 7.20
CA GLY A 202 18.02 12.89 7.52
C GLY A 202 18.69 13.78 8.54
N ASP A 203 19.58 13.26 9.39
CA ASP A 203 20.33 14.04 10.38
C ASP A 203 21.78 14.32 9.99
N GLY A 204 22.29 13.67 8.93
CA GLY A 204 23.61 13.92 8.38
C GLY A 204 24.72 13.19 9.12
N ASP A 205 24.40 12.11 9.83
CA ASP A 205 25.36 11.33 10.61
C ASP A 205 26.14 10.29 9.76
N GLY A 206 25.77 10.15 8.48
CA GLY A 206 26.38 9.22 7.52
C GLY A 206 25.73 7.84 7.50
N ALA A 207 24.66 7.61 8.25
CA ALA A 207 23.92 6.36 8.28
C ALA A 207 22.42 6.59 7.99
N VAL A 208 21.71 5.52 7.67
CA VAL A 208 20.24 5.57 7.56
C VAL A 208 19.66 4.62 8.60
N THR A 209 19.09 5.16 9.68
CA THR A 209 18.62 4.37 10.83
C THR A 209 17.13 4.55 11.09
N LEU A 210 16.28 3.99 10.22
CA LEU A 210 14.83 4.21 10.26
C LEU A 210 14.14 3.79 11.56
N LYS A 211 14.79 2.98 12.39
CA LYS A 211 14.24 2.58 13.70
C LYS A 211 14.43 3.64 14.79
N THR A 212 15.49 4.41 14.72
CA THR A 212 15.94 5.29 15.82
C THR A 212 15.99 6.76 15.44
N SER A 213 16.28 7.09 14.17
CA SER A 213 16.32 8.46 13.68
C SER A 213 14.97 8.88 13.09
N ALA A 214 14.28 9.82 13.72
CA ALA A 214 13.10 10.46 13.16
C ALA A 214 13.42 11.32 11.92
N PRO A 215 14.53 12.06 11.85
CA PRO A 215 14.95 12.74 10.63
C PRO A 215 15.09 11.79 9.42
N ASP A 216 15.72 10.62 9.58
CA ASP A 216 15.85 9.64 8.51
C ASP A 216 14.49 9.11 8.05
N ALA A 217 13.60 8.82 9.00
CA ALA A 217 12.23 8.39 8.71
C ALA A 217 11.46 9.47 7.92
N ILE A 218 11.54 10.75 8.31
CA ILE A 218 10.90 11.88 7.63
C ILE A 218 11.44 12.04 6.20
N MET A 219 12.76 12.07 6.03
CA MET A 219 13.38 12.25 4.70
C MET A 219 13.15 11.04 3.79
N THR A 220 13.17 9.83 4.36
CA THR A 220 12.86 8.60 3.61
C THR A 220 11.39 8.58 3.15
N ALA A 221 10.44 8.94 4.01
CA ALA A 221 9.03 9.03 3.63
C ALA A 221 8.80 10.07 2.53
N ALA A 222 9.46 11.22 2.61
CA ALA A 222 9.38 12.26 1.58
C ALA A 222 9.96 11.78 0.24
N ASN A 223 11.15 11.17 0.26
CA ASN A 223 11.75 10.60 -0.94
C ASN A 223 10.89 9.50 -1.55
N PHE A 224 10.29 8.65 -0.72
CA PHE A 224 9.42 7.59 -1.20
C PHE A 224 8.19 8.16 -1.89
N LEU A 225 7.43 9.08 -1.27
CA LEU A 225 6.27 9.72 -1.89
C LEU A 225 6.63 10.47 -3.17
N ALA A 226 7.76 11.18 -3.18
CA ALA A 226 8.26 11.86 -4.39
C ALA A 226 8.57 10.87 -5.52
N SER A 227 9.17 9.72 -5.20
CA SER A 227 9.46 8.66 -6.19
C SER A 227 8.21 8.04 -6.80
N LEU A 228 7.06 8.11 -6.11
CA LEU A 228 5.76 7.70 -6.61
C LEU A 228 5.06 8.77 -7.46
N GLY A 229 5.64 9.98 -7.57
CA GLY A 229 5.14 11.06 -8.41
C GLY A 229 4.38 12.15 -7.65
N TRP A 230 4.66 12.36 -6.36
CA TRP A 230 4.05 13.46 -5.59
C TRP A 230 4.24 14.81 -6.28
N GLN A 231 3.17 15.56 -6.40
CA GLN A 231 3.14 16.88 -7.02
C GLN A 231 3.29 17.97 -5.94
N ALA A 232 4.41 18.71 -6.00
CA ALA A 232 4.68 19.78 -5.05
C ALA A 232 3.60 20.87 -5.08
N ASN A 233 3.26 21.40 -3.92
CA ASN A 233 2.29 22.49 -3.73
C ASN A 233 0.86 22.18 -4.22
N GLN A 234 0.56 20.94 -4.57
CA GLN A 234 -0.82 20.53 -4.87
C GLN A 234 -1.49 19.88 -3.66
N PRO A 235 -2.80 20.10 -3.48
CA PRO A 235 -3.56 19.42 -2.45
C PRO A 235 -3.65 17.91 -2.73
N TRP A 236 -3.95 17.15 -1.69
CA TRP A 236 -4.26 15.71 -1.82
C TRP A 236 -5.74 15.44 -1.59
N LEU A 237 -6.36 16.15 -0.62
CA LEU A 237 -7.74 15.91 -0.21
C LEU A 237 -8.37 17.20 0.31
N GLN A 238 -9.62 17.46 -0.06
CA GLN A 238 -10.39 18.59 0.46
C GLN A 238 -11.82 18.16 0.75
N GLU A 239 -12.32 18.46 1.94
CA GLU A 239 -13.72 18.24 2.27
C GLU A 239 -14.62 19.22 1.51
N VAL A 240 -15.73 18.69 0.96
CA VAL A 240 -16.68 19.45 0.18
C VAL A 240 -18.11 19.22 0.63
N ILE A 241 -18.99 20.13 0.24
CA ILE A 241 -20.43 20.02 0.35
C ILE A 241 -20.95 19.61 -1.03
N VAL A 242 -21.77 18.58 -1.08
CA VAL A 242 -22.42 18.11 -2.29
C VAL A 242 -23.89 18.52 -2.30
N PRO A 243 -24.50 18.80 -3.49
CA PRO A 243 -25.92 19.12 -3.57
C PRO A 243 -26.80 17.91 -3.22
N GLY A 244 -28.07 18.12 -2.94
CA GLY A 244 -29.02 17.05 -2.66
C GLY A 244 -29.23 16.07 -3.81
N GLN A 245 -29.02 16.51 -5.04
CA GLN A 245 -29.13 15.71 -6.27
C GLN A 245 -28.05 16.13 -7.28
N MET A 246 -27.42 15.16 -7.88
CA MET A 246 -26.48 15.30 -9.00
C MET A 246 -26.31 13.96 -9.71
N GLU A 247 -25.50 13.90 -10.76
CA GLU A 247 -25.06 12.63 -11.36
C GLU A 247 -24.06 11.93 -10.43
N TRP A 248 -24.59 11.08 -9.55
CA TRP A 248 -23.79 10.37 -8.54
C TRP A 248 -22.89 9.30 -9.12
N PHE A 249 -23.20 8.78 -10.31
CA PHE A 249 -22.42 7.73 -10.97
C PHE A 249 -20.98 8.15 -11.24
N ASP A 250 -20.72 9.43 -11.44
CA ASP A 250 -19.39 9.97 -11.65
C ASP A 250 -18.56 10.07 -10.34
N SER A 251 -19.16 9.81 -9.17
CA SER A 251 -18.41 9.76 -7.90
C SER A 251 -17.55 8.50 -7.78
N GLY A 252 -16.41 8.62 -7.11
CA GLY A 252 -15.45 7.53 -6.88
C GLY A 252 -14.15 7.71 -7.68
N LEU A 253 -13.15 6.90 -7.33
CA LEU A 253 -11.80 6.99 -7.90
C LEU A 253 -11.71 6.64 -9.40
N HIS A 254 -12.72 5.98 -9.95
CA HIS A 254 -12.76 5.59 -11.36
C HIS A 254 -12.96 6.78 -12.30
N LYS A 255 -13.42 7.91 -11.79
CA LYS A 255 -13.68 9.12 -12.56
C LYS A 255 -12.96 10.32 -11.95
N ARG A 256 -12.22 11.02 -12.79
CA ARG A 256 -11.61 12.31 -12.45
C ARG A 256 -12.15 13.34 -13.40
N LEU A 257 -12.60 14.48 -12.87
CA LEU A 257 -13.14 15.60 -13.64
C LEU A 257 -12.42 16.90 -13.23
N PRO A 258 -12.38 17.92 -14.07
CA PRO A 258 -11.98 19.26 -13.67
C PRO A 258 -12.78 19.72 -12.44
N VAL A 259 -12.11 20.32 -11.46
CA VAL A 259 -12.77 20.79 -10.22
C VAL A 259 -13.82 21.85 -10.55
N SER A 260 -13.60 22.66 -11.61
CA SER A 260 -14.61 23.60 -12.14
C SER A 260 -15.89 22.90 -12.61
N GLU A 261 -15.80 21.67 -13.11
CA GLU A 261 -16.99 20.89 -13.48
C GLU A 261 -17.74 20.38 -12.26
N TRP A 262 -17.02 19.91 -11.22
CA TRP A 262 -17.65 19.58 -9.93
C TRP A 262 -18.35 20.80 -9.35
N GLN A 263 -17.73 21.97 -9.41
CA GLN A 263 -18.34 23.23 -8.96
C GLN A 263 -19.62 23.58 -9.77
N ALA A 264 -19.58 23.42 -11.08
CA ALA A 264 -20.76 23.64 -11.94
C ALA A 264 -21.91 22.68 -11.63
N ARG A 265 -21.61 21.50 -11.09
CA ARG A 265 -22.60 20.50 -10.61
C ARG A 265 -23.09 20.78 -9.19
N GLY A 266 -22.68 21.89 -8.55
CA GLY A 266 -23.10 22.31 -7.23
C GLY A 266 -22.22 21.84 -6.07
N VAL A 267 -21.05 21.23 -6.35
CA VAL A 267 -20.07 20.92 -5.31
C VAL A 267 -19.36 22.22 -4.88
N SER A 268 -19.26 22.43 -3.58
CA SER A 268 -18.60 23.61 -3.00
C SER A 268 -17.61 23.22 -1.90
N ALA A 269 -16.59 24.03 -1.70
CA ALA A 269 -15.67 23.84 -0.60
C ALA A 269 -16.41 23.99 0.76
N ARG A 270 -16.12 23.12 1.70
CA ARG A 270 -16.61 23.35 3.08
C ARG A 270 -15.80 24.42 3.78
N GLU A 271 -14.51 24.51 3.49
CA GLU A 271 -13.59 25.54 3.98
C GLU A 271 -12.65 25.97 2.86
N GLY A 272 -12.31 27.25 2.81
CA GLY A 272 -11.43 27.81 1.79
C GLY A 272 -12.04 27.88 0.40
N ALA A 273 -11.20 27.80 -0.61
CA ALA A 273 -11.58 27.78 -2.03
C ALA A 273 -11.26 26.43 -2.67
N LEU A 274 -11.97 26.07 -3.74
CA LEU A 274 -11.63 24.90 -4.56
C LEU A 274 -10.45 25.25 -5.52
N SER A 275 -9.54 24.29 -5.72
CA SER A 275 -8.46 24.40 -6.72
C SER A 275 -9.01 24.10 -8.12
N THR A 276 -9.69 25.08 -8.72
CA THR A 276 -10.48 24.90 -9.95
C THR A 276 -9.64 24.62 -11.19
N GLU A 277 -8.34 24.88 -11.14
CA GLU A 277 -7.35 24.58 -12.17
C GLU A 277 -6.92 23.13 -12.21
N LEU A 278 -7.27 22.35 -11.16
CA LEU A 278 -6.92 20.94 -11.04
C LEU A 278 -8.10 20.05 -11.42
N GLU A 279 -7.78 18.76 -11.56
CA GLU A 279 -8.77 17.69 -11.64
C GLU A 279 -8.86 16.98 -10.30
N ALA A 280 -10.04 16.42 -10.00
CA ALA A 280 -10.25 15.62 -8.79
C ALA A 280 -11.31 14.54 -9.00
N SER A 281 -11.25 13.51 -8.18
CA SER A 281 -12.33 12.52 -8.00
C SER A 281 -13.19 12.90 -6.80
N LEU A 282 -14.51 12.80 -6.92
CA LEU A 282 -15.41 12.99 -5.78
C LEU A 282 -15.54 11.68 -5.02
N ILE A 283 -15.08 11.63 -3.78
CA ILE A 283 -15.15 10.44 -2.91
C ILE A 283 -16.26 10.61 -1.90
N LEU A 284 -17.16 9.62 -1.84
CA LEU A 284 -18.28 9.52 -0.92
C LEU A 284 -18.12 8.27 -0.05
N PRO A 285 -17.29 8.30 1.01
CA PRO A 285 -16.96 7.09 1.78
C PRO A 285 -18.17 6.43 2.44
N MET A 286 -19.17 7.23 2.79
CA MET A 286 -20.42 6.80 3.44
C MET A 286 -21.66 7.09 2.56
N GLY A 287 -21.48 7.15 1.23
CA GLY A 287 -22.51 7.56 0.29
C GLY A 287 -22.79 9.07 0.29
N ARG A 288 -23.76 9.48 -0.53
CA ARG A 288 -24.07 10.90 -0.81
C ARG A 288 -24.54 11.73 0.38
N THR A 289 -24.99 11.09 1.45
CA THR A 289 -25.48 11.77 2.67
C THR A 289 -24.42 11.82 3.79
N GLY A 290 -23.28 11.17 3.59
CA GLY A 290 -22.12 11.20 4.48
C GLY A 290 -21.11 12.30 4.14
N PRO A 291 -19.89 12.19 4.70
CA PRO A 291 -18.80 13.08 4.34
C PRO A 291 -18.45 12.96 2.85
N ALA A 292 -18.09 14.08 2.23
CA ALA A 292 -17.69 14.13 0.83
C ALA A 292 -16.33 14.81 0.69
N PHE A 293 -15.48 14.30 -0.20
CA PHE A 293 -14.15 14.83 -0.42
C PHE A 293 -13.81 14.89 -1.90
N LEU A 294 -13.13 15.95 -2.32
CA LEU A 294 -12.38 15.95 -3.57
C LEU A 294 -10.99 15.38 -3.30
N ALA A 295 -10.66 14.31 -4.03
CA ALA A 295 -9.36 13.66 -4.04
C ALA A 295 -8.58 14.11 -5.27
N TYR A 296 -7.54 14.88 -5.06
CA TYR A 296 -6.66 15.43 -6.08
C TYR A 296 -5.60 14.41 -6.54
N PRO A 297 -4.79 14.69 -7.57
CA PRO A 297 -3.78 13.74 -8.05
C PRO A 297 -2.88 13.16 -6.96
N ASN A 298 -2.44 13.95 -5.99
CA ASN A 298 -1.63 13.49 -4.87
C ASN A 298 -2.33 12.41 -4.00
N PHE A 299 -3.66 12.37 -3.96
CA PHE A 299 -4.36 11.31 -3.26
C PHE A 299 -4.12 9.93 -3.90
N SER A 300 -3.96 9.86 -5.21
CA SER A 300 -3.61 8.61 -5.91
C SER A 300 -2.22 8.12 -5.51
N ILE A 301 -1.27 9.04 -5.27
CA ILE A 301 0.07 8.69 -4.76
C ILE A 301 0.00 8.07 -3.36
N LEU A 302 -0.91 8.55 -2.51
CA LEU A 302 -1.11 7.94 -1.19
C LEU A 302 -1.66 6.51 -1.29
N LEU A 303 -2.42 6.19 -2.35
CA LEU A 303 -2.92 4.82 -2.59
C LEU A 303 -1.82 3.85 -3.03
N GLU A 304 -0.71 4.34 -3.57
CA GLU A 304 0.47 3.51 -3.83
C GLU A 304 1.21 3.14 -2.54
N TRP A 305 1.16 4.01 -1.52
CA TRP A 305 1.69 3.67 -0.18
C TRP A 305 0.85 2.57 0.49
N ASN A 306 -0.48 2.68 0.43
CA ASN A 306 -1.39 1.70 1.00
C ASN A 306 -2.68 1.61 0.17
N GLN A 307 -2.99 0.44 -0.37
CA GLN A 307 -4.13 0.25 -1.28
C GLN A 307 -5.51 0.30 -0.60
N SER A 308 -5.57 0.39 0.72
CA SER A 308 -6.83 0.52 1.45
C SER A 308 -7.40 1.94 1.34
N LEU A 309 -8.47 2.12 0.57
CA LEU A 309 -9.15 3.43 0.45
C LEU A 309 -9.51 4.03 1.82
N THR A 310 -10.03 3.23 2.73
CA THR A 310 -10.42 3.70 4.07
C THR A 310 -9.21 4.18 4.88
N TYR A 311 -8.08 3.46 4.82
CA TYR A 311 -6.84 3.86 5.46
C TYR A 311 -6.30 5.16 4.85
N VAL A 312 -6.14 5.20 3.54
CA VAL A 312 -5.55 6.36 2.84
C VAL A 312 -6.43 7.61 2.99
N LEU A 313 -7.75 7.46 2.89
CA LEU A 313 -8.67 8.58 3.12
C LEU A 313 -8.55 9.10 4.56
N THR A 314 -8.38 8.20 5.54
CA THR A 314 -8.18 8.59 6.94
C THR A 314 -6.83 9.27 7.14
N ALA A 315 -5.75 8.76 6.53
CA ALA A 315 -4.42 9.38 6.60
C ALA A 315 -4.40 10.75 5.92
N GLY A 316 -4.95 10.85 4.72
CA GLY A 316 -5.08 12.11 4.00
C GLY A 316 -5.90 13.15 4.78
N TYR A 317 -7.03 12.74 5.35
CA TYR A 317 -7.84 13.58 6.21
C TYR A 317 -7.10 13.97 7.51
N PHE A 318 -6.36 13.05 8.13
CA PHE A 318 -5.54 13.38 9.30
C PHE A 318 -4.48 14.43 8.97
N GLY A 319 -3.83 14.34 7.80
CA GLY A 319 -2.93 15.38 7.30
C GLY A 319 -3.62 16.75 7.21
N THR A 320 -4.85 16.83 6.65
CA THR A 320 -5.61 18.10 6.63
C THR A 320 -5.89 18.63 8.03
N ARG A 321 -6.19 17.74 9.01
CA ARG A 321 -6.42 18.11 10.41
C ARG A 321 -5.17 18.64 11.10
N LEU A 322 -3.99 18.10 10.79
CA LEU A 322 -2.71 18.65 11.25
C LEU A 322 -2.49 20.05 10.71
N GLY A 323 -2.86 20.31 9.46
CA GLY A 323 -2.84 21.62 8.80
C GLY A 323 -3.93 22.60 9.27
N GLY A 324 -4.80 22.20 10.22
CA GLY A 324 -5.79 23.10 10.84
C GLY A 324 -7.23 22.95 10.34
N ALA A 325 -7.50 22.03 9.39
CA ALA A 325 -8.89 21.79 8.96
C ALA A 325 -9.80 21.37 10.13
N LYS A 326 -11.07 21.74 10.08
CA LYS A 326 -12.08 21.36 11.07
C LYS A 326 -12.41 19.86 10.98
N ILE A 327 -13.07 19.35 12.03
CA ILE A 327 -13.65 18.00 12.01
C ILE A 327 -14.67 17.92 10.86
N TYR A 328 -14.57 16.86 10.02
CA TYR A 328 -15.49 16.66 8.90
C TYR A 328 -16.95 16.62 9.37
N ASN A 329 -17.86 17.01 8.48
CA ASN A 329 -19.28 16.81 8.70
C ASN A 329 -19.62 15.33 8.46
N ALA A 330 -20.00 14.61 9.50
CA ALA A 330 -20.37 13.19 9.40
C ALA A 330 -21.64 12.95 8.56
N GLY A 331 -22.42 13.98 8.29
CA GLY A 331 -23.66 13.88 7.55
C GLY A 331 -24.73 13.08 8.28
N GLN A 332 -25.68 12.57 7.52
CA GLN A 332 -26.69 11.62 8.00
C GLN A 332 -26.13 10.20 7.74
N ASN A 333 -25.77 9.51 8.80
CA ASN A 333 -25.27 8.14 8.69
C ASN A 333 -26.46 7.18 8.50
N HIS A 334 -26.76 6.85 7.28
CA HIS A 334 -27.56 5.66 6.97
C HIS A 334 -26.61 4.47 7.07
N GLY A 335 -26.68 3.71 8.15
CA GLY A 335 -25.77 2.60 8.45
C GLY A 335 -25.51 1.72 7.21
N GLY A 336 -24.24 1.37 7.01
CA GLY A 336 -23.84 0.42 5.99
C GLY A 336 -24.29 -1.01 6.33
N LEU A 337 -24.06 -1.92 5.42
CA LEU A 337 -24.32 -3.34 5.64
C LEU A 337 -23.36 -3.91 6.68
N THR A 338 -23.81 -4.87 7.47
CA THR A 338 -22.91 -5.69 8.30
C THR A 338 -21.97 -6.50 7.41
N ALA A 339 -20.85 -6.99 7.98
CA ALA A 339 -19.89 -7.79 7.20
C ALA A 339 -20.53 -9.01 6.53
N ASP A 340 -21.45 -9.70 7.20
CA ASP A 340 -22.15 -10.86 6.64
C ASP A 340 -23.13 -10.45 5.53
N ARG A 341 -23.84 -9.35 5.69
CA ARG A 341 -24.70 -8.81 4.64
C ARG A 341 -23.89 -8.33 3.44
N MET A 342 -22.71 -7.75 3.67
CA MET A 342 -21.78 -7.35 2.62
C MET A 342 -21.27 -8.56 1.83
N LYS A 343 -20.89 -9.67 2.52
CA LYS A 343 -20.51 -10.92 1.84
C LYS A 343 -21.64 -11.46 0.96
N LEU A 344 -22.87 -11.46 1.48
CA LEU A 344 -24.04 -11.89 0.70
C LEU A 344 -24.26 -10.98 -0.52
N LEU A 345 -24.13 -9.65 -0.35
CA LEU A 345 -24.19 -8.72 -1.47
C LEU A 345 -23.11 -9.01 -2.53
N GLN A 346 -21.86 -9.23 -2.10
CA GLN A 346 -20.76 -9.56 -3.00
C GLN A 346 -21.02 -10.87 -3.78
N GLN A 347 -21.54 -11.90 -3.11
CA GLN A 347 -21.94 -13.17 -3.76
C GLN A 347 -23.04 -12.95 -4.80
N ASN A 348 -24.06 -12.17 -4.47
CA ASN A 348 -25.16 -11.84 -5.39
C ASN A 348 -24.64 -11.04 -6.60
N LEU A 349 -23.78 -10.03 -6.37
CA LEU A 349 -23.15 -9.26 -7.45
C LEU A 349 -22.30 -10.15 -8.37
N THR A 350 -21.54 -11.09 -7.80
CA THR A 350 -20.77 -12.07 -8.58
C THR A 350 -21.69 -12.94 -9.45
N SER A 351 -22.84 -13.37 -8.91
CA SER A 351 -23.83 -14.15 -9.67
C SER A 351 -24.42 -13.37 -10.84
N LEU A 352 -24.45 -12.04 -10.76
CA LEU A 352 -24.85 -11.15 -11.87
C LEU A 352 -23.70 -10.84 -12.84
N GLY A 353 -22.51 -11.43 -12.64
CA GLY A 353 -21.35 -11.27 -13.52
C GLY A 353 -20.44 -10.06 -13.19
N TYR A 354 -20.62 -9.41 -12.03
CA TYR A 354 -19.72 -8.35 -11.60
C TYR A 354 -18.45 -8.93 -10.98
N ASP A 355 -17.31 -8.34 -11.32
CA ASP A 355 -16.04 -8.61 -10.61
C ASP A 355 -15.95 -7.77 -9.34
N VAL A 356 -16.25 -8.36 -8.23
CA VAL A 356 -16.14 -7.75 -6.89
C VAL A 356 -14.95 -8.30 -6.10
N GLY A 357 -14.14 -9.17 -6.71
CA GLY A 357 -13.08 -9.92 -6.05
C GLY A 357 -13.64 -10.99 -5.10
N LYS A 358 -13.00 -11.16 -3.94
CA LYS A 358 -13.48 -12.13 -2.92
C LYS A 358 -14.68 -11.58 -2.17
N ALA A 359 -15.63 -12.45 -1.87
CA ALA A 359 -16.74 -12.13 -0.97
C ALA A 359 -16.25 -12.16 0.49
N ASP A 360 -15.48 -11.16 0.89
CA ASP A 360 -14.81 -11.04 2.18
C ASP A 360 -15.52 -10.12 3.19
N GLY A 361 -16.56 -9.40 2.73
CA GLY A 361 -17.29 -8.43 3.54
C GLY A 361 -16.64 -7.04 3.58
N ILE A 362 -15.61 -6.80 2.76
CA ILE A 362 -14.92 -5.50 2.66
C ILE A 362 -15.50 -4.71 1.49
N LEU A 363 -15.88 -3.46 1.73
CA LEU A 363 -16.38 -2.56 0.68
C LEU A 363 -15.20 -1.95 -0.10
N GLY A 364 -14.58 -2.76 -0.96
CA GLY A 364 -13.49 -2.36 -1.85
C GLY A 364 -13.96 -1.63 -3.11
N ALA A 365 -12.99 -1.23 -3.95
CA ALA A 365 -13.26 -0.49 -5.19
C ALA A 365 -14.15 -1.27 -6.17
N GLY A 366 -13.90 -2.57 -6.36
CA GLY A 366 -14.72 -3.44 -7.23
C GLY A 366 -16.17 -3.53 -6.75
N THR A 367 -16.38 -3.79 -5.45
CA THR A 367 -17.72 -3.84 -4.85
C THR A 367 -18.44 -2.49 -5.00
N ARG A 368 -17.75 -1.36 -4.75
CA ARG A 368 -18.36 -0.02 -4.96
C ARG A 368 -18.75 0.23 -6.41
N GLY A 369 -17.92 -0.22 -7.36
CA GLY A 369 -18.21 -0.13 -8.78
C GLY A 369 -19.47 -0.91 -9.16
N ALA A 370 -19.53 -2.18 -8.76
CA ALA A 370 -20.69 -3.05 -9.02
C ALA A 370 -21.98 -2.51 -8.38
N VAL A 371 -21.90 -2.01 -7.14
CA VAL A 371 -23.01 -1.36 -6.44
C VAL A 371 -23.50 -0.14 -7.22
N ARG A 372 -22.61 0.71 -7.69
CA ARG A 372 -22.93 1.90 -8.48
C ARG A 372 -23.65 1.56 -9.79
N ASP A 373 -23.14 0.53 -10.48
CA ASP A 373 -23.78 0.03 -11.71
C ASP A 373 -25.16 -0.55 -11.45
N LEU A 374 -25.32 -1.33 -10.38
CA LEU A 374 -26.62 -1.89 -9.99
C LEU A 374 -27.60 -0.78 -9.60
N GLN A 375 -27.13 0.22 -8.84
CA GLN A 375 -27.94 1.39 -8.49
C GLN A 375 -28.44 2.13 -9.74
N ARG A 376 -27.53 2.42 -10.70
CA ARG A 376 -27.87 3.11 -11.94
C ARG A 376 -28.87 2.33 -12.79
N LYS A 377 -28.70 1.01 -12.92
CA LYS A 377 -29.62 0.13 -13.68
C LYS A 377 -31.03 0.13 -13.12
N ASN A 378 -31.19 0.49 -11.85
CA ASN A 378 -32.47 0.46 -11.13
C ASN A 378 -32.95 1.85 -10.72
N ASP A 379 -32.48 2.91 -11.39
CA ASP A 379 -32.85 4.31 -11.16
C ASP A 379 -32.69 4.78 -9.71
N LEU A 380 -31.73 4.15 -8.98
CA LEU A 380 -31.31 4.57 -7.64
C LEU A 380 -30.14 5.57 -7.73
N PRO A 381 -29.98 6.44 -6.74
CA PRO A 381 -28.79 7.29 -6.64
C PRO A 381 -27.52 6.43 -6.65
N ALA A 382 -26.72 6.55 -7.73
CA ALA A 382 -25.60 5.66 -8.02
C ALA A 382 -24.31 6.13 -7.33
N ASP A 383 -24.31 6.20 -5.99
CA ASP A 383 -23.19 6.70 -5.17
C ASP A 383 -22.21 5.62 -4.71
N GLY A 384 -22.47 4.34 -5.06
CA GLY A 384 -21.65 3.22 -4.69
C GLY A 384 -21.68 2.85 -3.21
N TRP A 385 -22.63 3.40 -2.43
CA TRP A 385 -22.84 3.04 -1.04
C TRP A 385 -23.92 1.95 -0.93
N PRO A 386 -23.61 0.75 -0.44
CA PRO A 386 -24.56 -0.35 -0.36
C PRO A 386 -25.50 -0.19 0.84
N THR A 387 -26.78 -0.37 0.60
CA THR A 387 -27.83 -0.39 1.62
C THR A 387 -28.72 -1.63 1.43
N GLU A 388 -29.56 -1.95 2.41
CA GLU A 388 -30.47 -3.09 2.36
C GLU A 388 -31.41 -3.09 1.13
N ILE A 389 -31.73 -1.90 0.61
CA ILE A 389 -32.61 -1.78 -0.56
C ILE A 389 -32.08 -2.54 -1.79
N LEU A 390 -30.77 -2.73 -1.91
CA LEU A 390 -30.16 -3.42 -3.04
C LEU A 390 -30.58 -4.89 -3.13
N PHE A 391 -30.95 -5.51 -2.01
CA PHE A 391 -31.39 -6.91 -2.01
C PHE A 391 -32.74 -7.13 -2.68
N ASN A 392 -33.47 -6.09 -3.04
CA ASN A 392 -34.70 -6.18 -3.81
C ASN A 392 -34.48 -6.38 -5.33
N TYR A 393 -33.19 -6.33 -5.78
CA TYR A 393 -32.82 -6.35 -7.20
C TYR A 393 -32.00 -7.58 -7.60
N PHE A 394 -32.04 -8.62 -6.77
CA PHE A 394 -31.39 -9.92 -7.04
C PHE A 394 -32.40 -11.04 -7.25
#